data_e8bb08435de322b60a937aee95d9676b
#
_entry.id   e8bb08435de322b60a937aee95d9676b
#
_cell.length_a   1.000
_cell.length_b   1.000
_cell.length_c   1.000
_cell.angle_alpha   90.00
_cell.angle_beta   90.00
_cell.angle_gamma   90.00
#
_symmetry.space_group_name_H-M   'P 1'
#
loop_
_entity.id
_entity.type
_entity.pdbx_description
1 polymer ?
#
loop_
_entity_poly.entity_id
_entity_poly.type
_entity_poly.pdbx_seq_one_letter_code
_entity_poly.pdbx_strand_id
1 'polypeptide(L)'
;MNKLIELYCAICHHSEDSRIAEKMQHGSNNKSAQFTDVELMTAYLWGAQQGLLTRKSIYNFIRTYHLGEFQKLPSYQAFCRRLNRLAEAFAALAEVLFEQKLASSEPTHGYVLDSCPVMVSVGSRSNTAKTARNLCNLTRNPTKKLWYHGVKLHVFAQLRPRKLPIPCAVQISKASLCDLWAAKQIDLDCAPVTDGRLYADRAYIDAEWRAHLQSERNITLITPRKRKKYDTLVSEDAASTHVSGIRQPIEVFFNWLQAKTHIQSASHVRSCAGLLFHIFSSLAFAALLLRFNY
;
A
#
# COMPACT_ATOMS: atom_id res chain seq x y z
N MET A 1 -26.41 -11.33 -8.82
CA MET A 1 -25.88 -10.23 -9.68
C MET A 1 -24.48 -10.61 -10.14
N ASN A 2 -24.04 -10.23 -11.33
CA ASN A 2 -22.69 -10.56 -11.82
C ASN A 2 -21.67 -9.73 -11.02
N LYS A 3 -20.70 -10.39 -10.36
CA LYS A 3 -19.68 -9.72 -9.52
C LYS A 3 -18.85 -8.67 -10.28
N LEU A 4 -18.67 -8.85 -11.59
CA LEU A 4 -18.01 -7.83 -12.43
C LEU A 4 -18.83 -6.55 -12.50
N ILE A 5 -20.15 -6.67 -12.66
CA ILE A 5 -21.06 -5.51 -12.69
C ILE A 5 -21.10 -4.82 -11.33
N GLU A 6 -21.13 -5.57 -10.24
CA GLU A 6 -21.05 -5.03 -8.88
C GLU A 6 -19.76 -4.22 -8.67
N LEU A 7 -18.63 -4.74 -9.12
CA LEU A 7 -17.35 -4.03 -9.07
C LEU A 7 -17.37 -2.78 -9.94
N TYR A 8 -17.91 -2.86 -11.16
CA TYR A 8 -18.04 -1.71 -12.05
C TYR A 8 -18.88 -0.60 -11.41
N CYS A 9 -20.07 -0.94 -10.89
CA CYS A 9 -20.93 0.02 -10.20
C CYS A 9 -20.26 0.64 -8.98
N ALA A 10 -19.52 -0.16 -8.20
CA ALA A 10 -18.77 0.36 -7.06
C ALA A 10 -17.69 1.36 -7.49
N ILE A 11 -16.94 1.09 -8.57
CA ILE A 11 -15.93 2.01 -9.08
C ILE A 11 -16.58 3.26 -9.70
N CYS A 12 -17.71 3.14 -10.41
CA CYS A 12 -18.48 4.28 -10.87
C CYS A 12 -18.87 5.21 -9.71
N HIS A 13 -19.48 4.64 -8.67
CA HIS A 13 -19.87 5.40 -7.49
C HIS A 13 -18.68 6.12 -6.83
N HIS A 14 -17.54 5.42 -6.67
CA HIS A 14 -16.34 6.04 -6.09
C HIS A 14 -15.69 7.07 -7.02
N SER A 15 -15.83 6.93 -8.34
CA SER A 15 -15.30 7.91 -9.30
C SER A 15 -16.00 9.27 -9.26
N GLU A 16 -17.14 9.38 -8.57
CA GLU A 16 -17.83 10.65 -8.28
C GLU A 16 -17.16 11.44 -7.14
N ASP A 17 -16.33 10.80 -6.29
CA ASP A 17 -15.50 11.49 -5.31
C ASP A 17 -14.49 12.40 -6.03
N SER A 18 -14.44 13.68 -5.64
CA SER A 18 -13.60 14.69 -6.31
C SER A 18 -12.12 14.31 -6.32
N ARG A 19 -11.63 13.66 -5.26
CA ARG A 19 -10.24 13.20 -5.16
C ARG A 19 -9.89 12.18 -6.25
N ILE A 20 -10.84 11.31 -6.62
CA ILE A 20 -10.65 10.30 -7.67
C ILE A 20 -10.91 10.91 -9.04
N ALA A 21 -12.00 11.67 -9.18
CA ALA A 21 -12.42 12.31 -10.44
C ALA A 21 -11.30 13.19 -11.03
N GLU A 22 -10.66 14.02 -10.22
CA GLU A 22 -9.55 14.89 -10.64
C GLU A 22 -8.36 14.10 -11.19
N LYS A 23 -8.08 12.91 -10.64
CA LYS A 23 -6.96 12.05 -11.06
C LYS A 23 -7.30 11.17 -12.28
N MET A 24 -8.58 11.08 -12.63
CA MET A 24 -9.05 10.36 -13.82
C MET A 24 -9.18 11.26 -15.05
N GLN A 25 -9.03 12.58 -14.92
CA GLN A 25 -9.17 13.49 -16.04
C GLN A 25 -8.12 13.23 -17.12
N HIS A 26 -8.60 12.93 -18.31
CA HIS A 26 -7.73 12.73 -19.49
C HIS A 26 -7.23 14.07 -20.01
N GLY A 27 -5.92 14.26 -19.98
CA GLY A 27 -5.24 15.33 -20.75
C GLY A 27 -5.23 15.03 -22.26
N SER A 28 -6.31 14.48 -22.80
CA SER A 28 -6.45 14.15 -24.21
C SER A 28 -7.47 15.09 -24.85
N ASN A 29 -7.11 15.68 -26.00
CA ASN A 29 -8.04 16.47 -26.84
C ASN A 29 -9.19 15.61 -27.41
N ASN A 30 -9.14 14.28 -27.29
CA ASN A 30 -10.26 13.41 -27.65
C ASN A 30 -11.32 13.42 -26.55
N LYS A 31 -12.41 14.11 -26.82
CA LYS A 31 -13.53 14.35 -25.89
C LYS A 31 -14.33 13.08 -25.47
N SER A 32 -14.11 11.92 -26.08
CA SER A 32 -14.78 10.66 -25.69
C SER A 32 -13.86 9.47 -25.84
N ALA A 33 -13.22 9.07 -24.73
CA ALA A 33 -12.53 7.77 -24.70
C ALA A 33 -13.58 6.67 -24.86
N GLN A 34 -13.48 5.88 -25.93
CA GLN A 34 -14.39 4.75 -26.18
C GLN A 34 -14.25 3.64 -25.13
N PHE A 35 -13.17 3.61 -24.39
CA PHE A 35 -12.91 2.78 -23.22
C PHE A 35 -12.55 3.71 -22.07
N THR A 36 -13.43 3.84 -21.11
CA THR A 36 -13.31 4.81 -20.01
C THR A 36 -12.23 4.42 -19.00
N ASP A 37 -11.84 5.34 -18.12
CA ASP A 37 -10.91 5.03 -17.03
C ASP A 37 -11.57 4.16 -15.95
N VAL A 38 -12.88 4.31 -15.74
CA VAL A 38 -13.68 3.41 -14.89
C VAL A 38 -13.62 1.97 -15.41
N GLU A 39 -13.85 1.76 -16.71
CA GLU A 39 -13.73 0.44 -17.33
C GLU A 39 -12.31 -0.12 -17.19
N LEU A 40 -11.29 0.74 -17.37
CA LEU A 40 -9.89 0.32 -17.24
C LEU A 40 -9.53 -0.11 -15.81
N MET A 41 -9.97 0.66 -14.81
CA MET A 41 -9.77 0.32 -13.39
C MET A 41 -10.54 -0.95 -13.03
N THR A 42 -11.79 -1.07 -13.48
CA THR A 42 -12.62 -2.26 -13.27
C THR A 42 -11.98 -3.50 -13.90
N ALA A 43 -11.57 -3.43 -15.17
CA ALA A 43 -10.93 -4.54 -15.86
C ALA A 43 -9.66 -5.02 -15.15
N TYR A 44 -8.84 -4.06 -14.66
CA TYR A 44 -7.63 -4.39 -13.92
C TYR A 44 -7.94 -5.05 -12.56
N LEU A 45 -8.82 -4.45 -11.76
CA LEU A 45 -9.17 -4.96 -10.42
C LEU A 45 -9.94 -6.29 -10.51
N TRP A 46 -10.78 -6.47 -11.53
CA TRP A 46 -11.45 -7.73 -11.81
C TRP A 46 -10.45 -8.86 -12.12
N GLY A 47 -9.48 -8.59 -12.99
CA GLY A 47 -8.42 -9.56 -13.27
C GLY A 47 -7.57 -9.88 -12.03
N ALA A 48 -7.25 -8.88 -11.20
CA ALA A 48 -6.56 -9.09 -9.92
C ALA A 48 -7.38 -9.98 -8.97
N GLN A 49 -8.69 -9.82 -8.93
CA GLN A 49 -9.60 -10.64 -8.13
C GLN A 49 -9.64 -12.12 -8.60
N GLN A 50 -9.37 -12.37 -9.88
CA GLN A 50 -9.18 -13.73 -10.43
C GLN A 50 -7.79 -14.33 -10.12
N GLY A 51 -6.98 -13.65 -9.30
CA GLY A 51 -5.63 -14.09 -8.95
C GLY A 51 -4.57 -13.80 -10.02
N LEU A 52 -4.89 -12.97 -11.00
CA LEU A 52 -3.94 -12.61 -12.07
C LEU A 52 -3.05 -11.47 -11.61
N LEU A 53 -1.74 -11.71 -11.58
CA LEU A 53 -0.77 -10.80 -10.96
C LEU A 53 0.00 -9.95 -11.97
N THR A 54 -0.13 -10.21 -13.27
CA THR A 54 0.56 -9.43 -14.30
C THR A 54 -0.41 -8.71 -15.21
N ARG A 55 -0.05 -7.50 -15.65
CA ARG A 55 -0.85 -6.73 -16.61
C ARG A 55 -1.13 -7.52 -17.87
N LYS A 56 -0.18 -8.36 -18.32
CA LYS A 56 -0.34 -9.17 -19.53
C LYS A 56 -1.36 -10.28 -19.32
N SER A 57 -1.33 -10.99 -18.19
CA SER A 57 -2.33 -12.01 -17.88
C SER A 57 -3.73 -11.41 -17.73
N ILE A 58 -3.85 -10.27 -17.01
CA ILE A 58 -5.11 -9.53 -16.89
C ILE A 58 -5.64 -9.11 -18.26
N TYR A 59 -4.82 -8.45 -19.07
CA TYR A 59 -5.21 -8.02 -20.42
C TYR A 59 -5.69 -9.17 -21.28
N ASN A 60 -4.95 -10.28 -21.30
CA ASN A 60 -5.32 -11.48 -22.07
C ASN A 60 -6.63 -12.09 -21.56
N PHE A 61 -6.82 -12.16 -20.24
CA PHE A 61 -8.04 -12.65 -19.61
C PHE A 61 -9.26 -11.80 -20.02
N ILE A 62 -9.17 -10.48 -19.90
CA ILE A 62 -10.24 -9.57 -20.33
C ILE A 62 -10.52 -9.73 -21.82
N ARG A 63 -9.48 -9.79 -22.66
CA ARG A 63 -9.62 -9.96 -24.12
C ARG A 63 -10.26 -11.28 -24.49
N THR A 64 -10.00 -12.35 -23.74
CA THR A 64 -10.48 -13.69 -24.07
C THR A 64 -11.90 -13.95 -23.57
N TYR A 65 -12.24 -13.46 -22.38
CA TYR A 65 -13.47 -13.87 -21.69
C TYR A 65 -14.48 -12.73 -21.46
N HIS A 66 -14.08 -11.47 -21.66
CA HIS A 66 -14.87 -10.30 -21.25
C HIS A 66 -14.99 -9.24 -22.36
N LEU A 67 -14.80 -9.59 -23.64
CA LEU A 67 -15.01 -8.63 -24.74
C LEU A 67 -16.48 -8.22 -24.90
N GLY A 68 -17.43 -9.02 -24.44
CA GLY A 68 -18.83 -8.66 -24.43
C GLY A 68 -19.13 -7.46 -23.55
N GLU A 69 -18.50 -7.41 -22.37
CA GLU A 69 -18.62 -6.33 -21.39
C GLU A 69 -17.68 -5.16 -21.71
N PHE A 70 -16.51 -5.43 -22.29
CA PHE A 70 -15.46 -4.43 -22.57
C PHE A 70 -15.18 -4.33 -24.08
N GLN A 71 -16.20 -3.98 -24.86
CA GLN A 71 -16.23 -4.05 -26.33
C GLN A 71 -15.08 -3.30 -27.05
N LYS A 72 -14.57 -2.22 -26.43
CA LYS A 72 -13.56 -1.35 -27.06
C LYS A 72 -12.25 -1.38 -26.29
N LEU A 73 -11.83 -2.58 -25.88
CA LEU A 73 -10.56 -2.77 -25.19
C LEU A 73 -9.40 -2.21 -26.04
N PRO A 74 -8.59 -1.29 -25.50
CA PRO A 74 -7.47 -0.70 -26.24
C PRO A 74 -6.35 -1.71 -26.49
N SER A 75 -5.36 -1.35 -27.33
CA SER A 75 -4.15 -2.17 -27.48
C SER A 75 -3.43 -2.37 -26.13
N TYR A 76 -2.68 -3.45 -25.98
CA TYR A 76 -1.95 -3.75 -24.75
C TYR A 76 -1.01 -2.60 -24.30
N GLN A 77 -0.32 -1.95 -25.27
CA GLN A 77 0.54 -0.82 -24.98
C GLN A 77 -0.27 0.38 -24.44
N ALA A 78 -1.42 0.69 -25.05
CA ALA A 78 -2.31 1.76 -24.60
C ALA A 78 -2.90 1.44 -23.23
N PHE A 79 -3.31 0.19 -22.98
CA PHE A 79 -3.77 -0.32 -21.69
C PHE A 79 -2.71 -0.08 -20.60
N CYS A 80 -1.47 -0.53 -20.80
CA CYS A 80 -0.39 -0.33 -19.83
C CYS A 80 -0.04 1.13 -19.60
N ARG A 81 -0.01 1.96 -20.66
CA ARG A 81 0.29 3.39 -20.55
C ARG A 81 -0.78 4.13 -19.77
N ARG A 82 -2.05 3.82 -20.01
CA ARG A 82 -3.18 4.41 -19.28
C ARG A 82 -3.19 4.00 -17.83
N LEU A 83 -2.97 2.71 -17.50
CA LEU A 83 -2.82 2.26 -16.12
C LEU A 83 -1.73 3.01 -15.35
N ASN A 84 -0.57 3.27 -15.99
CA ASN A 84 0.48 4.06 -15.35
C ASN A 84 0.03 5.50 -15.02
N ARG A 85 -0.81 6.12 -15.86
CA ARG A 85 -1.36 7.47 -15.60
C ARG A 85 -2.39 7.47 -14.47
N LEU A 86 -3.10 6.38 -14.28
CA LEU A 86 -4.11 6.24 -13.24
C LEU A 86 -3.54 5.88 -11.86
N ALA A 87 -2.20 5.90 -11.69
CA ALA A 87 -1.59 5.54 -10.41
C ALA A 87 -2.17 6.35 -9.23
N GLU A 88 -2.33 7.67 -9.41
CA GLU A 88 -2.89 8.54 -8.37
C GLU A 88 -4.41 8.31 -8.14
N ALA A 89 -5.17 7.95 -9.19
CA ALA A 89 -6.56 7.56 -9.04
C ALA A 89 -6.72 6.25 -8.23
N PHE A 90 -5.80 5.29 -8.41
CA PHE A 90 -5.75 4.10 -7.57
C PHE A 90 -5.35 4.42 -6.13
N ALA A 91 -4.46 5.40 -5.90
CA ALA A 91 -4.12 5.88 -4.56
C ALA A 91 -5.35 6.45 -3.87
N ALA A 92 -6.04 7.40 -4.50
CA ALA A 92 -7.26 8.01 -3.98
C ALA A 92 -8.37 6.97 -3.73
N LEU A 93 -8.54 6.00 -4.64
CA LEU A 93 -9.49 4.89 -4.44
C LEU A 93 -9.14 4.07 -3.19
N ALA A 94 -7.85 3.77 -2.97
CA ALA A 94 -7.42 3.04 -1.79
C ALA A 94 -7.71 3.82 -0.51
N GLU A 95 -7.41 5.11 -0.47
CA GLU A 95 -7.69 6.01 0.65
C GLU A 95 -9.18 6.03 1.00
N VAL A 96 -10.04 6.34 0.04
CA VAL A 96 -11.50 6.37 0.21
C VAL A 96 -12.03 5.04 0.76
N LEU A 97 -11.58 3.92 0.23
CA LEU A 97 -12.01 2.60 0.68
C LEU A 97 -11.52 2.25 2.10
N PHE A 98 -10.29 2.64 2.44
CA PHE A 98 -9.78 2.46 3.81
C PHE A 98 -10.52 3.36 4.80
N GLU A 99 -10.78 4.63 4.47
CA GLU A 99 -11.57 5.55 5.29
C GLU A 99 -12.98 4.99 5.56
N GLN A 100 -13.66 4.51 4.53
CA GLN A 100 -14.98 3.89 4.68
C GLN A 100 -14.94 2.63 5.54
N LYS A 101 -13.85 1.84 5.43
CA LYS A 101 -13.67 0.66 6.26
C LYS A 101 -13.39 1.04 7.70
N LEU A 102 -12.59 2.07 7.96
CA LEU A 102 -12.35 2.63 9.30
C LEU A 102 -13.67 3.12 9.92
N ALA A 103 -14.43 3.94 9.19
CA ALA A 103 -15.70 4.48 9.66
C ALA A 103 -16.75 3.39 10.00
N SER A 104 -16.71 2.25 9.29
CA SER A 104 -17.60 1.10 9.53
C SER A 104 -17.06 0.11 10.57
N SER A 105 -15.89 0.34 11.14
CA SER A 105 -15.24 -0.53 12.12
C SER A 105 -15.42 0.04 13.54
N GLU A 106 -15.44 -0.85 14.53
CA GLU A 106 -15.43 -0.41 15.92
C GLU A 106 -14.20 0.45 16.20
N PRO A 107 -14.36 1.61 16.85
CA PRO A 107 -13.24 2.48 17.19
C PRO A 107 -12.29 1.73 18.13
N THR A 108 -11.01 1.75 17.83
CA THR A 108 -9.96 1.23 18.68
C THR A 108 -8.91 2.30 18.89
N HIS A 109 -8.34 2.37 20.09
CA HIS A 109 -7.27 3.30 20.44
C HIS A 109 -5.88 2.68 20.27
N GLY A 110 -5.76 1.67 19.42
CA GLY A 110 -4.51 0.99 19.13
C GLY A 110 -4.10 1.17 17.67
N TYR A 111 -2.89 1.67 17.47
CA TYR A 111 -2.29 1.85 16.15
C TYR A 111 -0.98 1.07 16.04
N VAL A 112 -0.58 0.75 14.84
CA VAL A 112 0.68 0.07 14.55
C VAL A 112 1.34 0.72 13.34
N LEU A 113 2.67 0.85 13.40
CA LEU A 113 3.48 1.39 12.32
C LEU A 113 4.61 0.42 12.01
N ASP A 114 4.75 0.09 10.74
CA ASP A 114 5.87 -0.69 10.23
C ASP A 114 6.09 -0.43 8.73
N SER A 115 7.17 -0.97 8.17
CA SER A 115 7.49 -0.83 6.76
C SER A 115 7.74 -2.17 6.09
N CYS A 116 7.44 -2.27 4.81
CA CYS A 116 7.82 -3.41 4.00
C CYS A 116 8.56 -2.99 2.73
N PRO A 117 9.53 -3.79 2.24
CA PRO A 117 10.27 -3.49 1.02
C PRO A 117 9.40 -3.75 -0.22
N VAL A 118 9.51 -2.86 -1.22
CA VAL A 118 9.00 -3.07 -2.59
C VAL A 118 10.22 -3.12 -3.51
N MET A 119 10.57 -4.33 -3.94
CA MET A 119 11.83 -4.63 -4.61
C MET A 119 11.67 -4.64 -6.13
N VAL A 120 12.30 -3.67 -6.79
CA VAL A 120 12.34 -3.56 -8.27
C VAL A 120 13.43 -4.47 -8.85
N SER A 121 14.55 -4.61 -8.16
CA SER A 121 15.63 -5.52 -8.55
C SER A 121 16.32 -6.09 -7.31
N VAL A 122 16.75 -7.34 -7.36
CA VAL A 122 17.37 -8.05 -6.24
C VAL A 122 18.70 -8.71 -6.64
N GLY A 123 19.55 -8.98 -5.65
CA GLY A 123 20.84 -9.63 -5.83
C GLY A 123 21.83 -8.79 -6.65
N SER A 124 22.67 -9.41 -7.47
CA SER A 124 23.69 -8.73 -8.27
C SER A 124 23.15 -7.64 -9.20
N ARG A 125 21.95 -7.83 -9.73
CA ARG A 125 21.27 -6.84 -10.60
C ARG A 125 20.87 -5.57 -9.88
N SER A 126 20.75 -5.59 -8.54
CA SER A 126 20.34 -4.41 -7.77
C SER A 126 21.41 -3.30 -7.80
N ASN A 127 22.71 -3.66 -7.91
CA ASN A 127 23.84 -2.73 -7.92
C ASN A 127 23.86 -1.83 -9.18
N THR A 128 23.39 -2.36 -10.31
CA THR A 128 23.40 -1.66 -11.60
C THR A 128 22.01 -1.16 -12.02
N ALA A 129 21.00 -1.38 -11.19
CA ALA A 129 19.62 -1.02 -11.51
C ALA A 129 19.45 0.48 -11.70
N LYS A 130 18.78 0.86 -12.81
CA LYS A 130 18.50 2.25 -13.18
C LYS A 130 17.01 2.60 -13.15
N THR A 131 16.16 1.61 -12.93
CA THR A 131 14.71 1.77 -12.95
C THR A 131 14.24 2.67 -11.81
N ALA A 132 13.45 3.67 -12.13
CA ALA A 132 12.81 4.58 -11.17
C ALA A 132 13.79 5.23 -10.15
N ARG A 133 15.00 5.64 -10.58
CA ARG A 133 16.06 6.17 -9.70
C ARG A 133 15.64 7.36 -8.85
N ASN A 134 14.68 8.13 -9.29
CA ASN A 134 14.15 9.25 -8.51
C ASN A 134 13.46 8.78 -7.22
N LEU A 135 12.84 7.61 -7.25
CA LEU A 135 12.11 7.01 -6.13
C LEU A 135 12.91 5.89 -5.45
N CYS A 136 13.69 5.13 -6.22
CA CYS A 136 14.38 3.93 -5.77
C CYS A 136 15.86 4.18 -5.47
N ASN A 137 16.38 3.40 -4.53
CA ASN A 137 17.82 3.27 -4.34
C ASN A 137 18.19 1.87 -3.83
N LEU A 138 19.52 1.63 -3.72
CA LEU A 138 20.07 0.37 -3.24
C LEU A 138 20.12 0.34 -1.72
N THR A 139 19.70 -0.78 -1.13
CA THR A 139 19.87 -1.09 0.29
C THR A 139 19.94 -2.59 0.52
N ARG A 140 20.30 -2.97 1.75
CA ARG A 140 20.28 -4.37 2.20
C ARG A 140 19.03 -4.63 3.03
N ASN A 141 18.31 -5.70 2.73
CA ASN A 141 17.28 -6.22 3.62
C ASN A 141 17.96 -7.18 4.64
N PRO A 142 18.01 -6.83 5.92
CA PRO A 142 18.71 -7.65 6.92
C PRO A 142 18.01 -8.98 7.17
N THR A 143 16.68 -9.00 7.17
CA THR A 143 15.86 -10.20 7.41
C THR A 143 16.02 -11.22 6.29
N LYS A 144 15.92 -10.77 5.03
CA LYS A 144 16.09 -11.64 3.85
C LYS A 144 17.58 -11.82 3.45
N LYS A 145 18.50 -11.16 4.14
CA LYS A 145 19.97 -11.18 3.90
C LYS A 145 20.36 -10.89 2.44
N LEU A 146 19.59 -10.07 1.72
CA LEU A 146 19.81 -9.75 0.31
C LEU A 146 19.89 -8.23 0.05
N TRP A 147 20.62 -7.85 -1.00
CA TRP A 147 20.62 -6.50 -1.54
C TRP A 147 19.48 -6.32 -2.53
N TYR A 148 18.82 -5.17 -2.48
CA TYR A 148 17.77 -4.83 -3.42
C TYR A 148 17.80 -3.34 -3.78
N HIS A 149 17.32 -3.03 -5.00
CA HIS A 149 17.02 -1.69 -5.46
C HIS A 149 15.50 -1.52 -5.47
N GLY A 150 14.99 -0.51 -4.79
CA GLY A 150 13.55 -0.33 -4.65
C GLY A 150 13.18 0.79 -3.70
N VAL A 151 11.99 0.66 -3.12
CA VAL A 151 11.43 1.57 -2.12
C VAL A 151 10.99 0.80 -0.87
N LYS A 152 10.65 1.53 0.19
CA LYS A 152 9.89 1.01 1.34
C LYS A 152 8.49 1.62 1.32
N LEU A 153 7.50 0.79 1.60
CA LEU A 153 6.14 1.19 1.90
C LEU A 153 5.97 1.19 3.42
N HIS A 154 5.73 2.36 4.01
CA HIS A 154 5.42 2.54 5.41
C HIS A 154 3.91 2.59 5.57
N VAL A 155 3.38 1.86 6.55
CA VAL A 155 1.94 1.77 6.81
C VAL A 155 1.68 2.09 8.26
N PHE A 156 0.93 3.17 8.48
CA PHE A 156 0.31 3.47 9.75
C PHE A 156 -1.11 2.88 9.73
N ALA A 157 -1.44 1.98 10.65
CA ALA A 157 -2.68 1.25 10.59
C ALA A 157 -3.37 1.17 11.95
N GLN A 158 -4.70 1.18 11.96
CA GLN A 158 -5.52 0.93 13.13
C GLN A 158 -5.61 -0.57 13.41
N LEU A 159 -5.29 -0.98 14.63
CA LEU A 159 -5.43 -2.35 15.09
C LEU A 159 -6.91 -2.75 15.23
N ARG A 160 -7.22 -3.98 14.93
CA ARG A 160 -8.54 -4.58 15.17
C ARG A 160 -8.41 -5.92 15.88
N PRO A 161 -9.24 -6.22 16.88
CA PRO A 161 -9.18 -7.50 17.56
C PRO A 161 -9.39 -8.66 16.58
N ARG A 162 -8.45 -9.60 16.53
CA ARG A 162 -8.51 -10.84 15.72
C ARG A 162 -8.75 -10.63 14.21
N LYS A 163 -8.50 -9.42 13.68
CA LYS A 163 -8.64 -9.08 12.25
C LYS A 163 -7.39 -8.37 11.77
N LEU A 164 -7.21 -8.33 10.45
CA LEU A 164 -6.13 -7.53 9.85
C LEU A 164 -6.30 -6.05 10.20
N PRO A 165 -5.22 -5.32 10.50
CA PRO A 165 -5.28 -3.88 10.72
C PRO A 165 -5.75 -3.16 9.45
N ILE A 166 -6.33 -1.98 9.62
CA ILE A 166 -6.75 -1.14 8.50
C ILE A 166 -5.73 0.00 8.35
N PRO A 167 -5.09 0.17 7.18
CA PRO A 167 -4.27 1.33 6.89
C PRO A 167 -5.05 2.64 7.11
N CYS A 168 -4.48 3.56 7.87
CA CYS A 168 -4.96 4.92 8.08
C CYS A 168 -4.18 5.90 7.20
N ALA A 169 -2.86 5.66 7.09
CA ALA A 169 -1.97 6.45 6.24
C ALA A 169 -0.85 5.58 5.70
N VAL A 170 -0.35 5.93 4.52
CA VAL A 170 0.75 5.25 3.86
C VAL A 170 1.78 6.25 3.36
N GLN A 171 3.06 5.87 3.40
CA GLN A 171 4.17 6.66 2.88
C GLN A 171 5.12 5.79 2.08
N ILE A 172 5.61 6.30 0.96
CA ILE A 172 6.65 5.66 0.15
C ILE A 172 7.96 6.40 0.35
N SER A 173 9.02 5.69 0.68
CA SER A 173 10.35 6.26 0.82
C SER A 173 11.39 5.50 -0.01
N LYS A 174 12.55 6.14 -0.27
CA LYS A 174 13.71 5.42 -0.81
C LYS A 174 14.11 4.30 0.12
N ALA A 175 14.48 3.14 -0.43
CA ALA A 175 14.74 1.94 0.36
C ALA A 175 15.83 2.09 1.45
N SER A 176 16.85 2.94 1.23
CA SER A 176 17.90 3.18 2.24
C SER A 176 17.54 4.21 3.30
N LEU A 177 16.39 4.88 3.16
CA LEU A 177 16.00 5.92 4.11
C LEU A 177 15.68 5.29 5.47
N CYS A 178 16.02 6.02 6.55
CA CYS A 178 15.69 5.61 7.91
C CYS A 178 14.16 5.57 8.10
N ASP A 179 13.66 4.49 8.70
CA ASP A 179 12.23 4.29 8.92
C ASP A 179 11.61 5.39 9.78
N LEU A 180 12.33 5.86 10.80
CA LEU A 180 11.91 6.99 11.63
C LEU A 180 11.73 8.28 10.83
N TRP A 181 12.68 8.58 9.93
CA TRP A 181 12.56 9.78 9.09
C TRP A 181 11.32 9.71 8.19
N ALA A 182 11.08 8.55 7.58
CA ALA A 182 9.91 8.34 6.75
C ALA A 182 8.61 8.42 7.57
N ALA A 183 8.61 7.90 8.80
CA ALA A 183 7.46 7.97 9.71
C ALA A 183 7.09 9.42 10.07
N LYS A 184 8.10 10.27 10.29
CA LYS A 184 7.89 11.72 10.56
C LYS A 184 7.29 12.47 9.36
N GLN A 185 7.32 11.89 8.16
CA GLN A 185 6.74 12.45 6.93
C GLN A 185 5.36 11.87 6.58
N ILE A 186 4.86 10.92 7.37
CA ILE A 186 3.51 10.39 7.15
C ILE A 186 2.51 11.50 7.46
N ASP A 187 1.69 11.85 6.46
CA ASP A 187 0.59 12.76 6.64
C ASP A 187 -0.53 12.06 7.43
N LEU A 188 -0.67 12.43 8.69
CA LEU A 188 -1.73 11.96 9.56
C LEU A 188 -2.93 12.92 9.60
N ASP A 189 -2.87 14.08 8.92
CA ASP A 189 -3.96 15.07 8.93
C ASP A 189 -5.15 14.60 8.10
N CYS A 190 -4.87 13.77 7.09
CA CYS A 190 -5.90 13.14 6.29
C CYS A 190 -6.61 11.95 6.99
N ALA A 191 -6.11 11.49 8.14
CA ALA A 191 -6.69 10.35 8.86
C ALA A 191 -7.21 10.78 10.24
N PRO A 192 -8.38 10.29 10.69
CA PRO A 192 -8.91 10.57 12.03
C PRO A 192 -8.12 9.78 13.10
N VAL A 193 -6.82 10.06 13.18
CA VAL A 193 -5.88 9.38 14.08
C VAL A 193 -5.60 10.28 15.26
N THR A 194 -6.36 10.10 16.32
CA THR A 194 -6.20 10.79 17.62
C THR A 194 -6.44 9.81 18.76
N ASP A 195 -6.00 10.19 19.94
CA ASP A 195 -6.28 9.45 21.19
C ASP A 195 -5.92 7.96 21.14
N GLY A 196 -4.70 7.60 21.51
CA GLY A 196 -4.38 6.19 21.54
C GLY A 196 -2.92 5.82 21.74
N ARG A 197 -2.60 4.60 21.40
CA ARG A 197 -1.27 4.00 21.55
C ARG A 197 -0.75 3.55 20.20
N LEU A 198 0.40 4.07 19.79
CA LEU A 198 1.10 3.66 18.59
C LEU A 198 2.19 2.63 18.96
N TYR A 199 2.06 1.42 18.47
CA TYR A 199 3.05 0.36 18.64
C TYR A 199 3.96 0.32 17.41
N ALA A 200 5.26 0.52 17.63
CA ALA A 200 6.26 0.51 16.58
C ALA A 200 7.51 -0.26 17.01
N ASP A 201 8.41 -0.58 16.08
CA ASP A 201 9.64 -1.29 16.42
C ASP A 201 10.73 -0.34 17.00
N ARG A 202 11.91 -0.89 17.28
CA ARG A 202 13.03 -0.12 17.85
C ARG A 202 13.59 0.94 16.92
N ALA A 203 13.34 0.85 15.62
CA ALA A 203 13.80 1.82 14.63
C ALA A 203 13.09 3.18 14.78
N TYR A 204 11.94 3.18 15.45
CA TYR A 204 11.11 4.38 15.66
C TYR A 204 11.33 5.05 17.03
N ILE A 205 12.36 4.69 17.79
CA ILE A 205 12.68 5.30 19.08
C ILE A 205 13.24 6.72 18.86
N ASP A 206 12.46 7.73 19.22
CA ASP A 206 12.84 9.14 19.15
C ASP A 206 12.03 9.94 20.18
N ALA A 207 12.72 10.75 20.99
CA ALA A 207 12.08 11.49 22.08
C ALA A 207 11.26 12.67 21.59
N GLU A 208 11.75 13.38 20.57
CA GLU A 208 11.06 14.55 19.98
C GLU A 208 9.79 14.11 19.26
N TRP A 209 9.88 13.04 18.45
CA TRP A 209 8.72 12.51 17.75
C TRP A 209 7.67 11.96 18.70
N ARG A 210 8.10 11.32 19.80
CA ARG A 210 7.20 10.88 20.87
C ARG A 210 6.46 12.06 21.52
N ALA A 211 7.17 13.14 21.85
CA ALA A 211 6.58 14.34 22.41
C ALA A 211 5.59 15.00 21.42
N HIS A 212 5.97 15.08 20.15
CA HIS A 212 5.12 15.62 19.07
C HIS A 212 3.82 14.82 18.91
N LEU A 213 3.88 13.49 18.82
CA LEU A 213 2.69 12.64 18.74
C LEU A 213 1.78 12.80 19.97
N GLN A 214 2.37 12.96 21.13
CA GLN A 214 1.60 13.15 22.37
C GLN A 214 0.93 14.52 22.41
N SER A 215 1.64 15.61 22.04
CA SER A 215 1.09 16.98 22.10
C SER A 215 0.04 17.24 21.02
N GLU A 216 0.32 16.84 19.78
CA GLU A 216 -0.53 17.19 18.64
C GLU A 216 -1.75 16.25 18.48
N ARG A 217 -1.61 14.98 18.94
CA ARG A 217 -2.63 13.96 18.63
C ARG A 217 -3.05 13.09 19.81
N ASN A 218 -2.52 13.36 21.01
CA ASN A 218 -2.72 12.52 22.20
C ASN A 218 -2.39 11.04 21.93
N ILE A 219 -1.32 10.77 21.14
CA ILE A 219 -0.87 9.42 20.83
C ILE A 219 0.39 9.09 21.64
N THR A 220 0.31 8.04 22.45
CA THR A 220 1.46 7.51 23.18
C THR A 220 2.25 6.53 22.31
N LEU A 221 3.48 6.85 21.92
CA LEU A 221 4.39 5.95 21.19
C LEU A 221 4.95 4.89 22.14
N ILE A 222 4.73 3.62 21.82
CA ILE A 222 5.19 2.45 22.56
C ILE A 222 6.13 1.64 21.68
N THR A 223 7.39 1.48 22.10
CA THR A 223 8.42 0.71 21.39
C THR A 223 9.10 -0.26 22.34
N PRO A 224 9.62 -1.40 21.84
CA PRO A 224 10.46 -2.28 22.66
C PRO A 224 11.70 -1.55 23.17
N ARG A 225 12.15 -1.88 24.38
CA ARG A 225 13.35 -1.27 24.96
C ARG A 225 14.60 -1.56 24.11
N LYS A 226 15.47 -0.56 23.95
CA LYS A 226 16.78 -0.73 23.32
C LYS A 226 17.70 -1.48 24.29
N ARG A 227 18.18 -2.66 23.90
CA ARG A 227 19.17 -3.40 24.72
C ARG A 227 20.45 -2.59 24.80
N LYS A 228 21.01 -2.43 26.01
CA LYS A 228 22.37 -1.89 26.20
C LYS A 228 23.39 -2.99 25.93
N LYS A 229 24.59 -2.62 25.48
CA LYS A 229 25.66 -3.54 25.08
C LYS A 229 26.10 -4.54 26.20
N TYR A 230 25.77 -4.23 27.44
CA TYR A 230 26.13 -5.00 28.65
C TYR A 230 24.90 -5.57 29.38
N ASP A 231 23.68 -5.52 28.79
CA ASP A 231 22.53 -6.20 29.41
C ASP A 231 22.78 -7.70 29.34
N THR A 232 23.09 -8.31 30.48
CA THR A 232 23.21 -9.76 30.65
C THR A 232 21.93 -10.45 30.22
N LEU A 233 22.03 -11.63 29.67
CA LEU A 233 21.03 -12.47 29.02
C LEU A 233 19.80 -12.86 29.87
N VAL A 234 19.56 -12.24 31.00
CA VAL A 234 18.49 -12.61 31.93
C VAL A 234 17.26 -11.76 31.63
N SER A 235 16.24 -12.45 31.19
CA SER A 235 14.87 -12.04 30.90
C SER A 235 14.72 -11.17 29.63
N GLU A 236 14.17 -11.77 28.58
CA GLU A 236 13.38 -11.01 27.62
C GLU A 236 12.43 -10.15 28.45
N ASP A 237 12.61 -8.83 28.39
CA ASP A 237 11.74 -7.91 29.08
C ASP A 237 10.30 -8.23 28.65
N ALA A 238 9.50 -8.74 29.58
CA ALA A 238 8.11 -9.15 29.34
C ALA A 238 7.31 -8.03 28.62
N ALA A 239 7.64 -6.77 28.92
CA ALA A 239 7.05 -5.62 28.25
C ALA A 239 7.45 -5.56 26.76
N SER A 240 8.70 -5.81 26.41
CA SER A 240 9.17 -5.83 25.02
C SER A 240 8.55 -6.99 24.23
N THR A 241 8.39 -8.15 24.84
CA THR A 241 7.71 -9.32 24.25
C THR A 241 6.23 -9.02 24.02
N HIS A 242 5.58 -8.39 24.98
CA HIS A 242 4.19 -7.96 24.86
C HIS A 242 4.00 -6.97 23.71
N VAL A 243 4.83 -5.93 23.61
CA VAL A 243 4.81 -4.95 22.51
C VAL A 243 5.02 -5.64 21.15
N SER A 244 5.95 -6.60 21.07
CA SER A 244 6.18 -7.38 19.85
C SER A 244 4.96 -8.20 19.45
N GLY A 245 4.26 -8.81 20.42
CA GLY A 245 3.00 -9.54 20.18
C GLY A 245 1.87 -8.64 19.64
N ILE A 246 1.73 -7.43 20.18
CA ILE A 246 0.73 -6.46 19.70
C ILE A 246 1.05 -5.97 18.26
N ARG A 247 2.31 -5.94 17.85
CA ARG A 247 2.74 -5.57 16.50
C ARG A 247 2.57 -6.68 15.47
N GLN A 248 2.49 -7.93 15.87
CA GLN A 248 2.38 -9.06 14.94
C GLN A 248 1.29 -8.90 13.86
N PRO A 249 0.10 -8.31 14.12
CA PRO A 249 -0.91 -8.09 13.09
C PRO A 249 -0.44 -7.31 11.86
N ILE A 250 0.53 -6.35 11.99
CA ILE A 250 1.04 -5.62 10.82
C ILE A 250 1.93 -6.51 9.94
N GLU A 251 2.70 -7.41 10.53
CA GLU A 251 3.49 -8.39 9.79
C GLU A 251 2.58 -9.38 9.05
N VAL A 252 1.49 -9.82 9.71
CA VAL A 252 0.45 -10.64 9.07
C VAL A 252 -0.21 -9.88 7.91
N PHE A 253 -0.50 -8.59 8.09
CA PHE A 253 -1.04 -7.75 7.02
C PHE A 253 -0.08 -7.66 5.81
N PHE A 254 1.21 -7.43 6.03
CA PHE A 254 2.19 -7.39 4.93
C PHE A 254 2.34 -8.75 4.22
N ASN A 255 2.29 -9.84 4.95
CA ASN A 255 2.31 -11.18 4.37
C ASN A 255 1.04 -11.46 3.54
N TRP A 256 -0.13 -11.09 4.06
CA TRP A 256 -1.39 -11.17 3.35
C TRP A 256 -1.40 -10.29 2.09
N LEU A 257 -0.95 -9.02 2.21
CA LEU A 257 -0.83 -8.09 1.10
C LEU A 257 0.11 -8.64 0.02
N GLN A 258 1.26 -9.19 0.41
CA GLN A 258 2.18 -9.86 -0.51
C GLN A 258 1.55 -11.08 -1.18
N ALA A 259 0.84 -11.91 -0.45
CA ALA A 259 0.18 -13.09 -1.00
C ALA A 259 -0.92 -12.74 -2.01
N LYS A 260 -1.67 -11.64 -1.78
CA LYS A 260 -2.77 -11.21 -2.64
C LYS A 260 -2.35 -10.37 -3.83
N THR A 261 -1.27 -9.59 -3.73
CA THR A 261 -0.92 -8.56 -4.71
C THR A 261 0.50 -8.67 -5.27
N HIS A 262 1.36 -9.46 -4.66
CA HIS A 262 2.80 -9.49 -4.91
C HIS A 262 3.48 -8.12 -4.80
N ILE A 263 2.98 -7.22 -3.95
CA ILE A 263 3.44 -5.84 -3.84
C ILE A 263 4.94 -5.71 -3.62
N GLN A 264 5.55 -6.63 -2.84
CA GLN A 264 6.99 -6.61 -2.58
C GLN A 264 7.83 -6.99 -3.80
N SER A 265 7.23 -7.52 -4.88
CA SER A 265 7.92 -8.07 -6.05
C SER A 265 7.62 -7.24 -7.30
N ALA A 266 8.30 -6.10 -7.45
CA ALA A 266 8.08 -5.14 -8.54
C ALA A 266 9.04 -5.32 -9.73
N SER A 267 9.48 -6.55 -10.03
CA SER A 267 10.51 -6.84 -11.06
C SER A 267 10.08 -6.52 -12.51
N HIS A 268 8.78 -6.39 -12.77
CA HIS A 268 8.27 -6.01 -14.10
C HIS A 268 8.18 -4.50 -14.32
N VAL A 269 8.38 -3.71 -13.28
CA VAL A 269 8.34 -2.25 -13.34
C VAL A 269 9.51 -1.72 -14.20
N ARG A 270 9.24 -0.68 -15.01
CA ARG A 270 10.24 -0.08 -15.90
C ARG A 270 10.35 1.44 -15.77
N SER A 271 9.47 2.09 -14.96
CA SER A 271 9.43 3.54 -14.77
C SER A 271 8.91 3.92 -13.39
N CYS A 272 9.07 5.19 -12.98
CA CYS A 272 8.46 5.72 -11.75
C CYS A 272 6.94 5.57 -11.76
N ALA A 273 6.27 5.98 -12.83
CA ALA A 273 4.81 5.85 -12.95
C ALA A 273 4.36 4.37 -12.87
N GLY A 274 5.15 3.45 -13.45
CA GLY A 274 4.88 2.01 -13.34
C GLY A 274 5.05 1.48 -11.92
N LEU A 275 5.97 2.03 -11.12
CA LEU A 275 6.16 1.66 -9.72
C LEU A 275 5.03 2.19 -8.84
N LEU A 276 4.67 3.45 -9.01
CA LEU A 276 3.54 4.05 -8.28
C LEU A 276 2.24 3.31 -8.59
N PHE A 277 1.97 3.01 -9.87
CA PHE A 277 0.83 2.17 -10.25
C PHE A 277 0.87 0.80 -9.57
N HIS A 278 2.02 0.12 -9.56
CA HIS A 278 2.15 -1.19 -8.90
C HIS A 278 1.79 -1.14 -7.42
N ILE A 279 2.27 -0.12 -6.71
CA ILE A 279 2.00 0.06 -5.27
C ILE A 279 0.53 0.42 -5.05
N PHE A 280 0.04 1.47 -5.71
CA PHE A 280 -1.29 2.00 -5.42
C PHE A 280 -2.42 1.08 -5.91
N SER A 281 -2.24 0.40 -7.06
CA SER A 281 -3.20 -0.61 -7.49
C SER A 281 -3.25 -1.83 -6.55
N SER A 282 -2.12 -2.20 -5.95
CA SER A 282 -2.07 -3.24 -4.92
C SER A 282 -2.81 -2.82 -3.65
N LEU A 283 -2.63 -1.57 -3.21
CA LEU A 283 -3.34 -1.01 -2.05
C LEU A 283 -4.84 -0.88 -2.31
N ALA A 284 -5.25 -0.39 -3.49
CA ALA A 284 -6.66 -0.30 -3.87
C ALA A 284 -7.33 -1.69 -3.91
N PHE A 285 -6.65 -2.68 -4.46
CA PHE A 285 -7.14 -4.06 -4.45
C PHE A 285 -7.24 -4.62 -3.03
N ALA A 286 -6.25 -4.38 -2.17
CA ALA A 286 -6.29 -4.77 -0.76
C ALA A 286 -7.45 -4.11 -0.02
N ALA A 287 -7.70 -2.80 -0.25
CA ALA A 287 -8.82 -2.07 0.34
C ALA A 287 -10.18 -2.65 -0.08
N LEU A 288 -10.34 -3.01 -1.37
CA LEU A 288 -11.52 -3.72 -1.87
C LEU A 288 -11.72 -5.05 -1.15
N LEU A 289 -10.66 -5.86 -1.00
CA LEU A 289 -10.75 -7.15 -0.31
C LEU A 289 -11.14 -6.99 1.16
N LEU A 290 -10.60 -5.99 1.86
CA LEU A 290 -10.93 -5.70 3.25
C LEU A 290 -12.37 -5.18 3.42
N ARG A 291 -12.90 -4.46 2.42
CA ARG A 291 -14.26 -3.95 2.44
C ARG A 291 -15.30 -5.04 2.23
N PHE A 292 -15.10 -5.87 1.22
CA PHE A 292 -16.09 -6.86 0.79
C PHE A 292 -15.93 -8.23 1.46
N ASN A 293 -14.97 -8.39 2.39
CA ASN A 293 -14.68 -9.67 3.09
C ASN A 293 -14.47 -10.87 2.14
N TYR A 294 -13.80 -10.62 0.98
CA TYR A 294 -13.41 -11.68 0.03
C TYR A 294 -12.21 -12.48 0.52
#